data_fc4064407882804345d3dbf7c00b8753
#
_entry.id   fc4064407882804345d3dbf7c00b8753
#
_cell.length_a   1.000
_cell.length_b   1.000
_cell.length_c   1.000
_cell.angle_alpha   90.00
_cell.angle_beta   90.00
_cell.angle_gamma   90.00
#
_symmetry.space_group_name_H-M   'P 1'
#
loop_
_entity.id
_entity.type
_entity.pdbx_description
1 polymer ?
#
loop_
_entity_poly.entity_id
_entity_poly.type
_entity_poly.pdbx_seq_one_letter_code
_entity_poly.pdbx_strand_id
1 'polypeptide(L)'
;MKRKKKDSGSIAASCQLRSGDVHPFGAMRCFTPLGGGEERVYREMREAIPVLDAAVSKMVRLCGGFQVKCRDAESQEVLNKFLLTVPCGRGQVGIDSFLSAYLDSLLTYGRSVGELVVAGGKLRAVCWGDVTKLEVQEGQNSLETVLWGMDAWGHMRPLPYQHLLLFTTMHPEPSHPYGVSMFRGMPFLADILLKIYNTVGANWERAGNIRYSVVCKGGEDLDPASVQERGRQVAAQWAKAMEDTKNGTVRDFVAVGDVEIKVIGNEAPILDSEVPVRQILEQLVAKTGLPPFLLGLSWSTTERMSTQQADLLTSELWALRRTAEPAMRKICRTFLALEGMDDRFEIEWDDISLQDITQEAQAQLYYAQAEKYRAEAQMKEE
;
A
#
# COMPACT_ATOMS: atom_id res chain seq x y z
N MET A 1 57.23 8.06 -53.80
CA MET A 1 56.08 8.70 -53.19
C MET A 1 55.46 7.73 -52.14
N LYS A 2 55.74 7.90 -50.86
CA LYS A 2 55.22 7.07 -49.76
C LYS A 2 53.88 7.67 -49.29
N ARG A 3 52.75 6.94 -49.43
CA ARG A 3 51.45 7.30 -48.89
C ARG A 3 51.51 7.15 -47.34
N LYS A 4 51.32 8.23 -46.62
CA LYS A 4 51.07 8.23 -45.17
C LYS A 4 49.71 7.59 -44.89
N LYS A 5 49.69 6.52 -44.09
CA LYS A 5 48.49 5.99 -43.45
C LYS A 5 47.93 7.06 -42.49
N LYS A 6 46.68 7.43 -42.67
CA LYS A 6 45.92 8.22 -41.71
C LYS A 6 45.55 7.33 -40.54
N ASP A 7 46.10 7.61 -39.37
CA ASP A 7 45.58 7.06 -38.14
C ASP A 7 44.16 7.56 -37.91
N SER A 8 43.20 6.64 -37.89
CA SER A 8 41.83 6.91 -37.42
C SER A 8 41.87 6.89 -35.91
N GLY A 9 42.08 8.05 -35.29
CA GLY A 9 41.93 8.23 -33.85
C GLY A 9 40.48 7.87 -33.46
N SER A 10 40.34 6.87 -32.60
CA SER A 10 39.07 6.58 -31.94
C SER A 10 38.72 7.76 -31.03
N ILE A 11 37.67 8.50 -31.40
CA ILE A 11 37.11 9.51 -30.53
C ILE A 11 36.30 8.74 -29.46
N ALA A 12 36.88 8.53 -28.27
CA ALA A 12 36.15 8.10 -27.12
C ALA A 12 35.33 9.31 -26.60
N ALA A 13 34.09 9.40 -27.03
CA ALA A 13 33.16 10.36 -26.44
C ALA A 13 32.70 9.80 -25.08
N SER A 14 33.31 10.25 -23.99
CA SER A 14 32.75 10.05 -22.65
C SER A 14 31.60 11.02 -22.47
N CYS A 15 30.38 10.55 -22.57
CA CYS A 15 29.20 11.31 -22.19
C CYS A 15 29.15 11.35 -20.67
N GLN A 16 29.70 12.39 -20.05
CA GLN A 16 29.45 12.68 -18.64
C GLN A 16 28.03 13.27 -18.55
N LEU A 17 27.09 12.47 -18.12
CA LEU A 17 25.78 12.93 -17.65
C LEU A 17 25.93 13.65 -16.30
N ARG A 18 26.61 14.79 -16.30
CA ARG A 18 26.50 15.75 -15.22
C ARG A 18 25.37 16.70 -15.59
N SER A 19 24.22 16.55 -14.93
CA SER A 19 23.23 17.62 -14.87
C SER A 19 23.94 18.86 -14.32
N GLY A 20 24.05 19.90 -15.15
CA GLY A 20 24.73 21.16 -14.80
C GLY A 20 23.96 22.06 -13.84
N ASP A 21 22.95 21.51 -13.14
CA ASP A 21 22.12 22.24 -12.20
C ASP A 21 22.76 22.17 -10.80
N VAL A 22 23.48 23.22 -10.46
CA VAL A 22 24.21 23.39 -9.18
C VAL A 22 23.26 23.71 -8.01
N HIS A 23 21.93 23.75 -8.23
CA HIS A 23 20.98 24.07 -7.18
C HIS A 23 20.83 22.87 -6.21
N PRO A 24 21.02 23.07 -4.88
CA PRO A 24 20.93 21.98 -3.89
C PRO A 24 19.58 21.24 -3.91
N PHE A 25 18.54 21.87 -4.40
CA PHE A 25 17.22 21.29 -4.60
C PHE A 25 16.93 20.87 -6.05
N GLY A 26 17.95 20.76 -6.90
CA GLY A 26 17.79 20.33 -8.30
C GLY A 26 17.13 18.95 -8.42
N ALA A 27 17.41 18.04 -7.49
CA ALA A 27 16.74 16.73 -7.40
C ALA A 27 15.24 16.84 -7.16
N MET A 28 14.76 17.89 -6.49
CA MET A 28 13.32 18.12 -6.28
C MET A 28 12.58 18.55 -7.55
N ARG A 29 13.29 19.01 -8.60
CA ARG A 29 12.68 19.30 -9.90
C ARG A 29 12.24 18.05 -10.65
N CYS A 30 12.79 16.90 -10.29
CA CYS A 30 12.36 15.60 -10.81
C CYS A 30 11.13 15.06 -10.06
N PHE A 31 10.76 15.68 -8.94
CA PHE A 31 9.55 15.38 -8.22
C PHE A 31 8.40 16.21 -8.82
N THR A 32 7.59 15.57 -9.63
CA THR A 32 6.34 16.17 -10.13
C THR A 32 5.23 15.80 -9.17
N PRO A 33 4.61 16.77 -8.46
CA PRO A 33 3.39 16.49 -7.73
C PRO A 33 2.35 15.92 -8.69
N LEU A 34 1.65 14.88 -8.24
CA LEU A 34 0.57 14.31 -9.05
C LEU A 34 -0.53 15.37 -9.16
N GLY A 35 -0.72 15.92 -10.34
CA GLY A 35 -1.68 16.97 -10.62
C GLY A 35 -3.05 16.48 -11.06
N GLY A 36 -3.50 15.31 -10.55
CA GLY A 36 -4.73 14.63 -10.88
C GLY A 36 -4.49 13.15 -11.16
N GLY A 37 -5.50 12.31 -10.88
CA GLY A 37 -5.38 10.85 -11.02
C GLY A 37 -4.55 10.18 -9.91
N GLU A 38 -4.33 10.88 -8.81
CA GLU A 38 -3.60 10.38 -7.64
C GLU A 38 -4.22 9.10 -7.09
N GLU A 39 -5.54 9.02 -7.12
CA GLU A 39 -6.29 7.86 -6.61
C GLU A 39 -5.92 6.56 -7.34
N ARG A 40 -5.69 6.66 -8.65
CA ARG A 40 -5.25 5.52 -9.44
C ARG A 40 -3.85 5.07 -9.04
N VAL A 41 -2.93 6.02 -8.88
CA VAL A 41 -1.55 5.72 -8.45
C VAL A 41 -1.54 5.09 -7.07
N TYR A 42 -2.32 5.59 -6.12
CA TYR A 42 -2.39 5.02 -4.77
C TYR A 42 -2.94 3.59 -4.77
N ARG A 43 -3.91 3.29 -5.62
CA ARG A 43 -4.41 1.92 -5.80
C ARG A 43 -3.35 1.02 -6.40
N GLU A 44 -2.71 1.43 -7.49
CA GLU A 44 -1.64 0.68 -8.15
C GLU A 44 -0.46 0.42 -7.21
N MET A 45 -0.11 1.37 -6.35
CA MET A 45 0.92 1.19 -5.31
C MET A 45 0.55 0.11 -4.29
N ARG A 46 -0.70 0.05 -3.84
CA ARG A 46 -1.17 -1.00 -2.92
C ARG A 46 -1.09 -2.38 -3.57
N GLU A 47 -1.48 -2.50 -4.84
CA GLU A 47 -1.41 -3.75 -5.59
C GLU A 47 0.04 -4.19 -5.85
N ALA A 48 0.94 -3.25 -6.15
CA ALA A 48 2.33 -3.53 -6.49
C ALA A 48 3.26 -3.74 -5.27
N ILE A 49 2.95 -3.13 -4.13
CA ILE A 49 3.78 -3.15 -2.93
C ILE A 49 2.99 -3.71 -1.75
N PRO A 50 3.06 -5.03 -1.48
CA PRO A 50 2.21 -5.70 -0.48
C PRO A 50 2.30 -5.11 0.92
N VAL A 51 3.43 -4.53 1.31
CA VAL A 51 3.60 -3.92 2.64
C VAL A 51 2.69 -2.69 2.82
N LEU A 52 2.38 -1.96 1.76
CA LEU A 52 1.48 -0.81 1.81
C LEU A 52 0.02 -1.25 1.96
N ASP A 53 -0.38 -2.30 1.26
CA ASP A 53 -1.72 -2.88 1.42
C ASP A 53 -1.91 -3.48 2.81
N ALA A 54 -0.90 -4.20 3.30
CA ALA A 54 -0.89 -4.73 4.67
C ALA A 54 -1.01 -3.61 5.71
N ALA A 55 -0.38 -2.46 5.49
CA ALA A 55 -0.46 -1.31 6.38
C ALA A 55 -1.89 -0.76 6.50
N VAL A 56 -2.57 -0.51 5.37
CA VAL A 56 -3.97 -0.06 5.37
C VAL A 56 -4.86 -1.09 6.05
N SER A 57 -4.76 -2.36 5.63
CA SER A 57 -5.59 -3.43 6.18
C SER A 57 -5.42 -3.62 7.69
N LYS A 58 -4.19 -3.45 8.20
CA LYS A 58 -3.94 -3.52 9.65
C LYS A 58 -4.49 -2.31 10.39
N MET A 59 -4.31 -1.09 9.87
CA MET A 59 -4.89 0.10 10.49
C MET A 59 -6.41 0.02 10.59
N VAL A 60 -7.06 -0.40 9.50
CA VAL A 60 -8.52 -0.60 9.49
C VAL A 60 -8.96 -1.61 10.55
N ARG A 61 -8.29 -2.76 10.64
CA ARG A 61 -8.62 -3.80 11.64
C ARG A 61 -8.36 -3.35 13.07
N LEU A 62 -7.26 -2.63 13.31
CA LEU A 62 -6.92 -2.11 14.64
C LEU A 62 -7.85 -0.97 15.09
N CYS A 63 -8.49 -0.27 14.15
CA CYS A 63 -9.54 0.67 14.51
C CYS A 63 -10.72 -0.02 15.17
N GLY A 64 -10.95 -1.31 14.94
CA GLY A 64 -12.07 -2.05 15.51
C GLY A 64 -13.44 -1.51 15.09
N GLY A 65 -14.45 -1.91 15.84
CA GLY A 65 -15.82 -1.46 15.72
C GLY A 65 -16.19 -0.40 16.76
N PHE A 66 -17.49 -0.13 16.83
CA PHE A 66 -18.06 0.73 17.86
C PHE A 66 -19.43 0.23 18.28
N GLN A 67 -19.80 0.58 19.49
CA GLN A 67 -21.14 0.35 20.05
C GLN A 67 -21.83 1.71 20.24
N VAL A 68 -23.15 1.69 20.26
CA VAL A 68 -23.93 2.90 20.50
C VAL A 68 -24.73 2.69 21.79
N LYS A 69 -24.63 3.64 22.71
CA LYS A 69 -25.42 3.67 23.93
C LYS A 69 -26.51 4.72 23.81
N CYS A 70 -27.76 4.28 23.69
CA CYS A 70 -28.92 5.13 23.71
C CYS A 70 -29.42 5.35 25.14
N ARG A 71 -30.10 6.45 25.35
CA ARG A 71 -30.67 6.76 26.65
C ARG A 71 -31.90 5.90 26.96
N ASP A 72 -32.61 5.49 25.95
CA ASP A 72 -33.83 4.73 25.97
C ASP A 72 -33.58 3.29 25.49
N ALA A 73 -34.16 2.31 26.24
CA ALA A 73 -33.95 0.88 25.93
C ALA A 73 -34.58 0.42 24.62
N GLU A 74 -35.70 1.01 24.21
CA GLU A 74 -36.37 0.68 22.96
C GLU A 74 -35.53 1.15 21.77
N SER A 75 -35.06 2.41 21.81
CA SER A 75 -34.14 2.97 20.82
C SER A 75 -32.85 2.16 20.73
N GLN A 76 -32.31 1.70 21.86
CA GLN A 76 -31.13 0.85 21.93
C GLN A 76 -31.30 -0.47 21.17
N GLU A 77 -32.40 -1.19 21.42
CA GLU A 77 -32.64 -2.49 20.78
C GLU A 77 -32.83 -2.35 19.27
N VAL A 78 -33.65 -1.38 18.84
CA VAL A 78 -33.95 -1.15 17.44
C VAL A 78 -32.71 -0.69 16.68
N LEU A 79 -31.90 0.21 17.25
CA LEU A 79 -30.67 0.69 16.64
C LEU A 79 -29.61 -0.43 16.54
N ASN A 80 -29.42 -1.21 17.60
CA ASN A 80 -28.48 -2.34 17.56
C ASN A 80 -28.85 -3.35 16.46
N LYS A 81 -30.12 -3.68 16.35
CA LYS A 81 -30.61 -4.55 15.28
C LYS A 81 -30.31 -3.98 13.90
N PHE A 82 -30.56 -2.68 13.70
CA PHE A 82 -30.25 -2.00 12.45
C PHE A 82 -28.75 -2.05 12.15
N LEU A 83 -27.88 -1.68 13.08
CA LEU A 83 -26.43 -1.65 12.91
C LEU A 83 -25.87 -3.03 12.50
N LEU A 84 -26.44 -4.12 13.06
CA LEU A 84 -26.01 -5.48 12.71
C LEU A 84 -26.50 -5.93 11.33
N THR A 85 -27.66 -5.45 10.87
CA THR A 85 -28.34 -6.02 9.70
C THR A 85 -28.42 -5.07 8.51
N VAL A 86 -28.00 -3.82 8.63
CA VAL A 86 -28.09 -2.82 7.56
C VAL A 86 -27.30 -3.28 6.33
N PRO A 87 -27.91 -3.30 5.13
CA PRO A 87 -27.18 -3.55 3.90
C PRO A 87 -26.18 -2.42 3.62
N CYS A 88 -24.92 -2.78 3.33
CA CYS A 88 -23.87 -1.80 3.12
C CYS A 88 -23.25 -1.84 1.72
N GLY A 89 -23.54 -2.87 0.94
CA GLY A 89 -23.03 -3.06 -0.40
C GLY A 89 -23.52 -4.37 -0.99
N ARG A 90 -22.94 -4.79 -2.10
CA ARG A 90 -23.30 -6.04 -2.75
C ARG A 90 -22.92 -7.24 -1.87
N GLY A 91 -23.91 -7.86 -1.21
CA GLY A 91 -23.73 -9.02 -0.37
C GLY A 91 -23.07 -8.74 0.99
N GLN A 92 -22.92 -7.47 1.39
CA GLN A 92 -22.38 -7.10 2.69
C GLN A 92 -23.43 -6.44 3.57
N VAL A 93 -23.41 -6.79 4.84
CA VAL A 93 -24.33 -6.32 5.86
C VAL A 93 -23.58 -5.92 7.12
N GLY A 94 -24.17 -5.03 7.90
CA GLY A 94 -23.65 -4.55 9.17
C GLY A 94 -22.77 -3.33 9.04
N ILE A 95 -22.84 -2.47 10.04
CA ILE A 95 -22.13 -1.19 10.09
C ILE A 95 -20.61 -1.36 10.08
N ASP A 96 -20.10 -2.47 10.63
CA ASP A 96 -18.66 -2.76 10.67
C ASP A 96 -18.10 -2.98 9.27
N SER A 97 -18.86 -3.60 8.38
CA SER A 97 -18.49 -3.74 6.96
C SER A 97 -18.42 -2.39 6.26
N PHE A 98 -19.39 -1.51 6.54
CA PHE A 98 -19.36 -0.13 6.04
C PHE A 98 -18.18 0.63 6.59
N LEU A 99 -17.96 0.61 7.91
CA LEU A 99 -16.87 1.31 8.57
C LEU A 99 -15.51 0.88 8.02
N SER A 100 -15.30 -0.43 7.85
CA SER A 100 -14.06 -0.97 7.29
C SER A 100 -13.78 -0.43 5.88
N ALA A 101 -14.77 -0.45 4.99
CA ALA A 101 -14.63 0.09 3.63
C ALA A 101 -14.46 1.62 3.64
N TYR A 102 -15.13 2.30 4.57
CA TYR A 102 -15.06 3.74 4.73
C TYR A 102 -13.68 4.21 5.21
N LEU A 103 -13.10 3.51 6.19
CA LEU A 103 -11.74 3.76 6.70
C LEU A 103 -10.68 3.39 5.67
N ASP A 104 -10.85 2.30 4.93
CA ASP A 104 -9.94 1.92 3.84
C ASP A 104 -9.84 3.03 2.78
N SER A 105 -10.98 3.55 2.34
CA SER A 105 -11.04 4.69 1.42
C SER A 105 -10.39 5.95 2.01
N LEU A 106 -10.67 6.25 3.28
CA LEU A 106 -10.15 7.40 3.99
C LEU A 106 -8.61 7.38 4.06
N LEU A 107 -8.03 6.25 4.41
CA LEU A 107 -6.57 6.07 4.47
C LEU A 107 -5.93 6.10 3.08
N THR A 108 -6.54 5.41 2.12
CA THR A 108 -5.98 5.27 0.77
C THR A 108 -6.03 6.57 0.00
N TYR A 109 -7.15 7.28 0.04
CA TYR A 109 -7.38 8.46 -0.80
C TYR A 109 -7.38 9.80 -0.03
N GLY A 110 -7.30 9.75 1.30
CA GLY A 110 -7.43 10.94 2.15
C GLY A 110 -8.86 11.43 2.30
N ARG A 111 -9.82 10.74 1.68
CA ARG A 111 -11.25 11.07 1.74
C ARG A 111 -12.10 9.82 1.58
N SER A 112 -13.28 9.87 2.16
CA SER A 112 -14.26 8.80 2.04
C SER A 112 -15.65 9.35 1.82
N VAL A 113 -16.46 8.62 1.07
CA VAL A 113 -17.84 8.98 0.72
C VAL A 113 -18.76 7.81 1.04
N GLY A 114 -19.94 8.13 1.53
CA GLY A 114 -21.03 7.17 1.71
C GLY A 114 -22.37 7.81 1.37
N GLU A 115 -23.37 6.98 1.20
CA GLU A 115 -24.74 7.37 0.90
C GLU A 115 -25.74 6.68 1.85
N LEU A 116 -26.65 7.47 2.39
CA LEU A 116 -27.78 7.00 3.17
C LEU A 116 -28.97 6.76 2.23
N VAL A 117 -29.32 5.52 1.98
CA VAL A 117 -30.42 5.15 1.09
C VAL A 117 -31.74 5.14 1.85
N VAL A 118 -32.57 6.17 1.63
CA VAL A 118 -33.87 6.31 2.26
C VAL A 118 -34.95 5.98 1.26
N ALA A 119 -35.85 5.04 1.62
CA ALA A 119 -37.01 4.67 0.82
C ALA A 119 -38.22 4.37 1.71
N GLY A 120 -39.39 4.93 1.34
CA GLY A 120 -40.60 4.77 2.11
C GLY A 120 -40.53 5.34 3.52
N GLY A 121 -39.79 6.43 3.71
CA GLY A 121 -39.59 7.08 5.01
C GLY A 121 -38.66 6.33 5.97
N LYS A 122 -37.96 5.29 5.52
CA LYS A 122 -37.06 4.49 6.34
C LYS A 122 -35.64 4.44 5.73
N LEU A 123 -34.62 4.40 6.57
CA LEU A 123 -33.25 4.14 6.14
C LEU A 123 -33.08 2.65 5.81
N ARG A 124 -32.88 2.35 4.52
CA ARG A 124 -32.86 0.98 3.99
C ARG A 124 -31.46 0.41 3.83
N ALA A 125 -30.48 1.26 3.54
CA ALA A 125 -29.10 0.85 3.35
C ALA A 125 -28.15 2.01 3.64
N VAL A 126 -26.88 1.69 3.92
CA VAL A 126 -25.79 2.62 4.05
C VAL A 126 -24.67 2.16 3.12
N CYS A 127 -24.51 2.81 1.99
CA CYS A 127 -23.58 2.38 0.95
C CYS A 127 -22.29 3.23 1.01
N TRP A 128 -21.13 2.60 0.82
CA TRP A 128 -19.90 3.36 0.55
C TRP A 128 -19.82 3.72 -0.93
N GLY A 129 -19.25 4.89 -1.21
CA GLY A 129 -19.04 5.40 -2.56
C GLY A 129 -17.62 5.22 -3.05
N ASP A 130 -17.44 5.13 -4.36
CA ASP A 130 -16.12 5.11 -5.01
C ASP A 130 -15.64 6.56 -5.24
N VAL A 131 -14.73 7.03 -4.38
CA VAL A 131 -14.21 8.40 -4.45
C VAL A 131 -13.48 8.71 -5.75
N THR A 132 -13.03 7.69 -6.50
CA THR A 132 -12.32 7.88 -7.78
C THR A 132 -13.26 8.30 -8.92
N LYS A 133 -14.57 8.18 -8.71
CA LYS A 133 -15.63 8.56 -9.66
C LYS A 133 -16.35 9.83 -9.28
N LEU A 134 -15.91 10.47 -8.21
CA LEU A 134 -16.54 11.65 -7.65
C LEU A 134 -15.58 12.82 -7.71
N GLU A 135 -16.14 13.97 -8.00
CA GLU A 135 -15.46 15.26 -7.90
C GLU A 135 -16.05 16.05 -6.73
N VAL A 136 -15.18 16.72 -6.00
CA VAL A 136 -15.56 17.52 -4.85
C VAL A 136 -15.37 18.98 -5.20
N GLN A 137 -16.42 19.77 -5.07
CA GLN A 137 -16.40 21.21 -5.38
C GLN A 137 -16.91 22.01 -4.20
N GLU A 138 -16.53 23.29 -4.13
CA GLU A 138 -17.12 24.23 -3.19
C GLU A 138 -18.58 24.48 -3.55
N GLY A 139 -19.42 24.66 -2.53
CA GLY A 139 -20.83 25.01 -2.68
C GLY A 139 -21.03 26.51 -2.89
N GLN A 140 -22.17 27.02 -2.40
CA GLN A 140 -22.48 28.44 -2.48
C GLN A 140 -21.57 29.33 -1.61
N ASN A 141 -20.94 28.73 -0.63
CA ASN A 141 -19.94 29.35 0.23
C ASN A 141 -18.78 28.34 0.49
N SER A 142 -17.65 28.85 0.94
CA SER A 142 -16.44 28.04 1.20
C SER A 142 -16.58 27.01 2.33
N LEU A 143 -17.68 27.01 3.07
CA LEU A 143 -17.97 26.02 4.11
C LEU A 143 -18.82 24.85 3.58
N GLU A 144 -19.41 25.01 2.41
CA GLU A 144 -20.23 23.97 1.78
C GLU A 144 -19.43 23.17 0.77
N THR A 145 -19.53 21.86 0.90
CA THR A 145 -18.93 20.91 -0.04
C THR A 145 -20.03 20.23 -0.83
N VAL A 146 -19.92 20.25 -2.15
CA VAL A 146 -20.86 19.61 -3.07
C VAL A 146 -20.14 18.48 -3.77
N LEU A 147 -20.72 17.28 -3.69
CA LEU A 147 -20.22 16.09 -4.37
C LEU A 147 -20.85 16.01 -5.77
N TRP A 148 -19.99 15.86 -6.77
CA TRP A 148 -20.36 15.69 -8.16
C TRP A 148 -20.07 14.26 -8.59
N GLY A 149 -20.94 13.67 -9.37
CA GLY A 149 -20.78 12.34 -9.94
C GLY A 149 -21.05 12.36 -11.44
N MET A 150 -20.58 11.32 -12.12
CA MET A 150 -20.80 11.15 -13.55
C MET A 150 -22.18 10.55 -13.79
N ASP A 151 -22.99 11.18 -14.64
CA ASP A 151 -24.27 10.66 -15.07
C ASP A 151 -24.11 9.54 -16.11
N ALA A 152 -25.23 8.93 -16.51
CA ALA A 152 -25.25 7.84 -17.49
C ALA A 152 -24.69 8.24 -18.89
N TRP A 153 -24.61 9.53 -19.16
CA TRP A 153 -24.11 10.10 -20.44
C TRP A 153 -22.67 10.60 -20.34
N GLY A 154 -22.03 10.43 -19.16
CA GLY A 154 -20.64 10.85 -18.95
C GLY A 154 -20.47 12.32 -18.57
N HIS A 155 -21.53 13.05 -18.22
CA HIS A 155 -21.45 14.40 -17.73
C HIS A 155 -21.34 14.45 -16.22
N MET A 156 -20.43 15.29 -15.70
CA MET A 156 -20.35 15.57 -14.28
C MET A 156 -21.53 16.44 -13.83
N ARG A 157 -22.25 16.00 -12.81
CA ARG A 157 -23.39 16.71 -12.22
C ARG A 157 -23.36 16.61 -10.70
N PRO A 158 -23.89 17.62 -9.99
CA PRO A 158 -24.08 17.51 -8.55
C PRO A 158 -24.94 16.28 -8.24
N LEU A 159 -24.49 15.46 -7.30
CA LEU A 159 -25.28 14.33 -6.83
C LEU A 159 -26.57 14.85 -6.18
N PRO A 160 -27.71 14.18 -6.39
CA PRO A 160 -28.94 14.52 -5.71
C PRO A 160 -28.83 14.27 -4.20
N TYR A 161 -29.66 14.94 -3.41
CA TYR A 161 -29.76 14.70 -1.96
C TYR A 161 -28.43 14.79 -1.19
N GLN A 162 -27.65 15.84 -1.41
CA GLN A 162 -26.36 16.08 -0.74
C GLN A 162 -26.41 15.86 0.80
N HIS A 163 -27.55 16.15 1.44
CA HIS A 163 -27.75 15.95 2.86
C HIS A 163 -27.75 14.47 3.30
N LEU A 164 -28.02 13.52 2.38
CA LEU A 164 -27.92 12.09 2.62
C LEU A 164 -26.54 11.50 2.31
N LEU A 165 -25.63 12.31 1.78
CA LEU A 165 -24.25 11.87 1.52
C LEU A 165 -23.40 12.06 2.77
N LEU A 166 -22.52 11.10 3.00
CA LEU A 166 -21.47 11.15 4.00
C LEU A 166 -20.21 11.55 3.29
N PHE A 167 -19.49 12.54 3.81
CA PHE A 167 -18.19 12.94 3.29
C PHE A 167 -17.26 13.23 4.44
N THR A 168 -16.12 12.58 4.45
CA THR A 168 -15.07 12.74 5.47
C THR A 168 -13.73 12.93 4.80
N THR A 169 -12.93 13.84 5.30
CA THR A 169 -11.58 14.14 4.84
C THR A 169 -10.56 13.86 5.93
N MET A 170 -9.40 13.38 5.55
CA MET A 170 -8.26 13.13 6.43
C MET A 170 -7.19 14.22 6.21
N HIS A 171 -6.67 14.80 7.28
CA HIS A 171 -5.61 15.80 7.24
C HIS A 171 -5.82 16.92 6.19
N PRO A 172 -6.99 17.60 6.17
CA PRO A 172 -7.22 18.67 5.21
C PRO A 172 -6.21 19.81 5.38
N GLU A 173 -5.62 20.27 4.29
CA GLU A 173 -4.70 21.41 4.22
C GLU A 173 -5.33 22.53 3.41
N PRO A 174 -4.94 23.82 3.61
CA PRO A 174 -5.47 24.91 2.81
C PRO A 174 -5.32 24.73 1.30
N SER A 175 -4.23 24.07 0.86
CA SER A 175 -3.99 23.71 -0.55
C SER A 175 -4.67 22.42 -0.99
N HIS A 176 -5.13 21.60 -0.04
CA HIS A 176 -5.79 20.31 -0.26
C HIS A 176 -6.97 20.14 0.71
N PRO A 177 -8.03 20.96 0.59
CA PRO A 177 -9.14 21.00 1.55
C PRO A 177 -9.97 19.71 1.53
N TYR A 178 -9.88 18.94 0.46
CA TYR A 178 -10.63 17.68 0.28
C TYR A 178 -9.88 16.43 0.78
N GLY A 179 -8.86 16.65 1.59
CA GLY A 179 -8.13 15.58 2.28
C GLY A 179 -6.82 15.20 1.60
N VAL A 180 -5.96 14.61 2.40
CA VAL A 180 -4.61 14.17 2.01
C VAL A 180 -4.47 12.69 2.32
N SER A 181 -4.14 11.90 1.31
CA SER A 181 -3.85 10.47 1.45
C SER A 181 -2.65 10.22 2.35
N MET A 182 -2.68 9.11 3.10
CA MET A 182 -1.49 8.67 3.82
C MET A 182 -0.35 8.29 2.87
N PHE A 183 -0.64 8.00 1.61
CA PHE A 183 0.34 7.67 0.57
C PHE A 183 1.00 8.89 -0.09
N ARG A 184 0.58 10.09 0.25
CA ARG A 184 1.19 11.31 -0.29
C ARG A 184 2.69 11.33 -0.03
N GLY A 185 3.48 11.54 -1.09
CA GLY A 185 4.94 11.53 -1.06
C GLY A 185 5.58 10.15 -1.23
N MET A 186 4.80 9.06 -1.18
CA MET A 186 5.32 7.70 -1.41
C MET A 186 5.53 7.32 -2.89
N PRO A 187 4.80 7.86 -3.90
CA PRO A 187 4.92 7.38 -5.28
C PRO A 187 6.34 7.39 -5.83
N PHE A 188 7.12 8.41 -5.49
CA PHE A 188 8.53 8.50 -5.91
C PHE A 188 9.39 7.36 -5.33
N LEU A 189 9.24 7.06 -4.04
CA LEU A 189 9.96 5.97 -3.38
C LEU A 189 9.49 4.60 -3.88
N ALA A 190 8.19 4.45 -4.12
CA ALA A 190 7.59 3.26 -4.67
C ALA A 190 8.14 2.94 -6.08
N ASP A 191 8.26 3.95 -6.95
CA ASP A 191 8.84 3.79 -8.28
C ASP A 191 10.30 3.32 -8.22
N ILE A 192 11.12 3.89 -7.32
CA ILE A 192 12.50 3.44 -7.12
C ILE A 192 12.55 2.00 -6.64
N LEU A 193 11.71 1.64 -5.65
CA LEU A 193 11.64 0.29 -5.11
C LEU A 193 11.29 -0.74 -6.18
N LEU A 194 10.27 -0.47 -6.99
CA LEU A 194 9.84 -1.34 -8.08
C LEU A 194 10.92 -1.47 -9.17
N LYS A 195 11.66 -0.40 -9.48
CA LYS A 195 12.80 -0.47 -10.41
C LYS A 195 13.91 -1.36 -9.87
N ILE A 196 14.20 -1.29 -8.55
CA ILE A 196 15.19 -2.18 -7.92
C ILE A 196 14.71 -3.63 -8.02
N TYR A 197 13.46 -3.95 -7.68
CA TYR A 197 12.93 -5.31 -7.76
C TYR A 197 12.95 -5.85 -9.20
N ASN A 198 12.57 -5.05 -10.18
CA ASN A 198 12.66 -5.44 -11.59
C ASN A 198 14.12 -5.72 -12.01
N THR A 199 15.06 -4.90 -11.56
CA THR A 199 16.49 -5.10 -11.84
C THR A 199 17.03 -6.35 -11.16
N VAL A 200 16.63 -6.61 -9.91
CA VAL A 200 16.98 -7.83 -9.19
C VAL A 200 16.44 -9.05 -9.93
N GLY A 201 15.16 -9.04 -10.33
CA GLY A 201 14.55 -10.12 -11.11
C GLY A 201 15.30 -10.39 -12.41
N ALA A 202 15.57 -9.35 -13.21
CA ALA A 202 16.32 -9.48 -14.46
C ALA A 202 17.76 -9.99 -14.25
N ASN A 203 18.41 -9.60 -13.13
CA ASN A 203 19.74 -10.10 -12.79
C ASN A 203 19.72 -11.57 -12.37
N TRP A 204 18.69 -12.00 -11.63
CA TRP A 204 18.51 -13.41 -11.28
C TRP A 204 18.22 -14.28 -12.50
N GLU A 205 17.37 -13.82 -13.42
CA GLU A 205 17.14 -14.50 -14.69
C GLU A 205 18.44 -14.60 -15.51
N ARG A 206 19.23 -13.53 -15.56
CA ARG A 206 20.53 -13.54 -16.25
C ARG A 206 21.52 -14.51 -15.60
N ALA A 207 21.59 -14.52 -14.27
CA ALA A 207 22.49 -15.41 -13.52
C ALA A 207 22.06 -16.89 -13.63
N GLY A 208 20.73 -17.14 -13.65
CA GLY A 208 20.18 -18.48 -13.83
C GLY A 208 20.28 -19.02 -15.23
N ASN A 209 20.30 -18.15 -16.25
CA ASN A 209 20.44 -18.50 -17.65
C ASN A 209 21.91 -18.46 -18.06
N ILE A 210 22.65 -19.52 -17.77
CA ILE A 210 24.04 -19.66 -18.16
C ILE A 210 24.16 -19.59 -19.69
N ARG A 211 24.90 -18.60 -20.19
CA ARG A 211 25.23 -18.48 -21.61
C ARG A 211 26.64 -18.98 -21.85
N TYR A 212 26.80 -19.72 -22.93
CA TYR A 212 28.09 -20.27 -23.30
C TYR A 212 28.56 -19.65 -24.61
N SER A 213 29.84 -19.31 -24.68
CA SER A 213 30.53 -19.02 -25.93
C SER A 213 31.32 -20.26 -26.31
N VAL A 214 31.02 -20.83 -27.44
CA VAL A 214 31.74 -21.96 -27.98
C VAL A 214 32.56 -21.45 -29.14
N VAL A 215 33.89 -21.41 -28.99
CA VAL A 215 34.82 -20.95 -30.03
C VAL A 215 35.56 -22.15 -30.56
N CYS A 216 35.35 -22.45 -31.83
CA CYS A 216 36.10 -23.45 -32.59
C CYS A 216 37.31 -22.76 -33.22
N LYS A 217 38.53 -23.08 -32.77
CA LYS A 217 39.75 -22.57 -33.39
C LYS A 217 40.08 -23.45 -34.60
N GLY A 218 40.20 -22.85 -35.79
CA GLY A 218 40.70 -23.51 -36.96
C GLY A 218 42.23 -23.62 -36.88
N GLY A 219 42.80 -24.79 -37.13
CA GLY A 219 44.25 -24.93 -37.33
C GLY A 219 44.67 -24.21 -38.62
N GLU A 220 45.93 -23.76 -38.69
CA GLU A 220 46.48 -22.99 -39.83
C GLU A 220 46.38 -23.73 -41.18
N ASP A 221 46.17 -25.06 -41.19
CA ASP A 221 46.10 -25.92 -42.39
C ASP A 221 44.69 -26.38 -42.79
N LEU A 222 43.63 -25.84 -42.16
CA LEU A 222 42.26 -26.28 -42.46
C LEU A 222 41.56 -25.36 -43.48
N ASP A 223 40.93 -25.99 -44.51
CA ASP A 223 40.08 -25.29 -45.43
C ASP A 223 38.92 -24.55 -44.73
N PRO A 224 38.66 -23.25 -45.05
CA PRO A 224 37.60 -22.46 -44.45
C PRO A 224 36.22 -23.13 -44.46
N ALA A 225 35.90 -23.90 -45.49
CA ALA A 225 34.64 -24.63 -45.59
C ALA A 225 34.51 -25.74 -44.53
N SER A 226 35.60 -26.45 -44.26
CA SER A 226 35.66 -27.49 -43.22
C SER A 226 35.50 -26.92 -41.82
N VAL A 227 36.06 -25.73 -41.55
CA VAL A 227 35.89 -25.04 -40.23
C VAL A 227 34.45 -24.59 -40.04
N GLN A 228 33.81 -24.08 -41.08
CA GLN A 228 32.42 -23.65 -41.04
C GLN A 228 31.45 -24.83 -40.79
N GLU A 229 31.71 -25.97 -41.47
CA GLU A 229 30.88 -27.18 -41.29
C GLU A 229 31.03 -27.76 -39.88
N ARG A 230 32.25 -27.81 -39.30
CA ARG A 230 32.46 -28.20 -37.90
C ARG A 230 31.75 -27.25 -36.94
N GLY A 231 31.81 -25.95 -37.19
CA GLY A 231 31.09 -24.95 -36.39
C GLY A 231 29.57 -25.20 -36.37
N ARG A 232 28.98 -25.54 -37.52
CA ARG A 232 27.56 -25.90 -37.64
C ARG A 232 27.22 -27.17 -36.88
N GLN A 233 28.05 -28.21 -36.95
CA GLN A 233 27.84 -29.47 -36.25
C GLN A 233 27.92 -29.29 -34.73
N VAL A 234 28.89 -28.53 -34.23
CA VAL A 234 29.01 -28.17 -32.81
C VAL A 234 27.80 -27.36 -32.34
N ALA A 235 27.36 -26.37 -33.10
CA ALA A 235 26.19 -25.57 -32.79
C ALA A 235 24.90 -26.42 -32.75
N ALA A 236 24.71 -27.37 -33.65
CA ALA A 236 23.56 -28.25 -33.67
C ALA A 236 23.53 -29.20 -32.49
N GLN A 237 24.67 -29.80 -32.11
CA GLN A 237 24.77 -30.64 -30.94
C GLN A 237 24.59 -29.89 -29.64
N TRP A 238 25.12 -28.63 -29.59
CA TRP A 238 24.93 -27.76 -28.44
C TRP A 238 23.46 -27.36 -28.26
N ALA A 239 22.77 -26.98 -29.34
CA ALA A 239 21.35 -26.65 -29.32
C ALA A 239 20.52 -27.81 -28.79
N LYS A 240 20.84 -29.05 -29.22
CA LYS A 240 20.15 -30.24 -28.74
C LYS A 240 20.42 -30.53 -27.26
N ALA A 241 21.66 -30.36 -26.78
CA ALA A 241 22.01 -30.52 -25.38
C ALA A 241 21.30 -29.46 -24.50
N MET A 242 21.14 -28.23 -24.97
CA MET A 242 20.40 -27.18 -24.27
C MET A 242 18.90 -27.45 -24.22
N GLU A 243 18.33 -28.01 -25.28
CA GLU A 243 16.93 -28.43 -25.32
C GLU A 243 16.66 -29.59 -24.35
N ASP A 244 17.55 -30.58 -24.32
CA ASP A 244 17.50 -31.71 -23.39
C ASP A 244 17.62 -31.24 -21.92
N THR A 245 18.46 -30.24 -21.63
CA THR A 245 18.62 -29.63 -20.30
C THR A 245 17.34 -28.91 -19.86
N LYS A 246 16.64 -28.19 -20.76
CA LYS A 246 15.33 -27.59 -20.45
C LYS A 246 14.28 -28.64 -20.08
N ASN A 247 14.39 -29.84 -20.64
CA ASN A 247 13.51 -30.97 -20.35
C ASN A 247 13.98 -31.83 -19.15
N GLY A 248 14.95 -31.31 -18.36
CA GLY A 248 15.43 -31.96 -17.14
C GLY A 248 16.44 -33.08 -17.36
N THR A 249 16.96 -33.29 -18.59
CA THR A 249 17.97 -34.29 -18.90
C THR A 249 19.33 -33.58 -19.06
N VAL A 250 20.26 -33.83 -18.13
CA VAL A 250 21.63 -33.31 -18.23
C VAL A 250 22.43 -34.19 -19.18
N ARG A 251 22.97 -33.63 -20.26
CA ARG A 251 23.90 -34.28 -21.17
C ARG A 251 25.24 -33.57 -21.14
N ASP A 252 26.29 -34.38 -21.01
CA ASP A 252 27.66 -33.89 -21.14
C ASP A 252 27.96 -33.61 -22.61
N PHE A 253 28.61 -32.48 -22.87
CA PHE A 253 29.07 -32.14 -24.20
C PHE A 253 30.52 -32.59 -24.38
N VAL A 254 30.74 -33.48 -25.33
CA VAL A 254 32.07 -33.94 -25.67
C VAL A 254 32.43 -33.43 -27.07
N ALA A 255 33.40 -32.54 -27.15
CA ALA A 255 33.94 -32.05 -28.42
C ALA A 255 35.33 -32.65 -28.68
N VAL A 256 35.57 -33.07 -29.91
CA VAL A 256 36.89 -33.51 -30.39
C VAL A 256 37.46 -32.38 -31.26
N GLY A 257 38.59 -31.83 -30.82
CA GLY A 257 39.26 -30.71 -31.51
C GLY A 257 39.55 -29.52 -30.59
N ASP A 258 40.12 -28.45 -31.11
CA ASP A 258 40.43 -27.23 -30.35
C ASP A 258 39.15 -26.36 -30.18
N VAL A 259 38.34 -26.74 -29.24
CA VAL A 259 37.09 -26.06 -28.87
C VAL A 259 37.26 -25.44 -27.50
N GLU A 260 37.13 -24.14 -27.44
CA GLU A 260 37.16 -23.37 -26.19
C GLU A 260 35.72 -23.00 -25.78
N ILE A 261 35.29 -23.46 -24.59
CA ILE A 261 33.98 -23.17 -24.04
C ILE A 261 34.16 -22.15 -22.91
N LYS A 262 33.57 -20.98 -23.06
CA LYS A 262 33.55 -19.93 -22.02
C LYS A 262 32.13 -19.68 -21.56
N VAL A 263 31.95 -19.57 -20.25
CA VAL A 263 30.71 -19.08 -19.66
C VAL A 263 30.68 -17.56 -19.82
N ILE A 264 29.63 -17.04 -20.45
CA ILE A 264 29.44 -15.60 -20.61
C ILE A 264 28.36 -15.12 -19.67
N GLY A 265 28.67 -14.00 -18.96
CA GLY A 265 27.66 -13.27 -18.18
C GLY A 265 27.59 -13.63 -16.70
N ASN A 266 28.45 -14.52 -16.21
CA ASN A 266 28.50 -14.89 -14.79
C ASN A 266 29.62 -14.21 -14.01
N GLU A 267 30.43 -13.36 -14.63
CA GLU A 267 31.60 -12.73 -14.00
C GLU A 267 31.27 -11.44 -13.24
N ALA A 268 30.12 -10.81 -13.52
CA ALA A 268 29.72 -9.61 -12.81
C ALA A 268 28.96 -9.99 -11.53
N PRO A 269 29.41 -9.57 -10.33
CA PRO A 269 28.68 -9.82 -9.10
C PRO A 269 27.29 -9.20 -9.19
N ILE A 270 26.28 -9.91 -8.70
CA ILE A 270 24.93 -9.37 -8.53
C ILE A 270 25.07 -8.22 -7.53
N LEU A 271 24.59 -7.02 -7.91
CA LEU A 271 24.59 -5.87 -7.03
C LEU A 271 23.81 -6.20 -5.76
N ASP A 272 24.42 -5.97 -4.62
CA ASP A 272 23.75 -6.08 -3.34
C ASP A 272 22.67 -4.98 -3.26
N SER A 273 21.44 -5.40 -3.20
CA SER A 273 20.26 -4.53 -3.13
C SER A 273 19.65 -4.46 -1.73
N GLU A 274 20.22 -5.16 -0.73
CA GLU A 274 19.65 -5.23 0.62
C GLU A 274 19.56 -3.84 1.27
N VAL A 275 20.65 -3.10 1.27
CA VAL A 275 20.73 -1.78 1.91
C VAL A 275 19.76 -0.77 1.28
N PRO A 276 19.75 -0.53 -0.06
CA PRO A 276 18.85 0.42 -0.66
C PRO A 276 17.38 0.02 -0.54
N VAL A 277 17.05 -1.26 -0.68
CA VAL A 277 15.68 -1.76 -0.48
C VAL A 277 15.23 -1.52 0.94
N ARG A 278 16.07 -1.86 1.93
CA ARG A 278 15.77 -1.63 3.34
C ARG A 278 15.53 -0.16 3.65
N GLN A 279 16.38 0.73 3.19
CA GLN A 279 16.23 2.18 3.42
C GLN A 279 14.93 2.74 2.83
N ILE A 280 14.54 2.29 1.64
CA ILE A 280 13.28 2.72 1.02
C ILE A 280 12.08 2.15 1.80
N LEU A 281 12.11 0.87 2.18
CA LEU A 281 11.06 0.26 2.98
C LEU A 281 10.92 0.95 4.34
N GLU A 282 12.03 1.31 4.99
CA GLU A 282 12.02 2.06 6.26
C GLU A 282 11.28 3.40 6.12
N GLN A 283 11.50 4.15 5.03
CA GLN A 283 10.79 5.41 4.78
C GLN A 283 9.31 5.19 4.46
N LEU A 284 8.98 4.17 3.64
CA LEU A 284 7.59 3.84 3.33
C LEU A 284 6.82 3.43 4.60
N VAL A 285 7.41 2.59 5.43
CA VAL A 285 6.81 2.14 6.70
C VAL A 285 6.70 3.29 7.69
N ALA A 286 7.74 4.11 7.85
CA ALA A 286 7.72 5.27 8.73
C ALA A 286 6.58 6.25 8.37
N LYS A 287 6.30 6.42 7.07
CA LYS A 287 5.18 7.27 6.60
C LYS A 287 3.80 6.70 6.97
N THR A 288 3.67 5.37 7.14
CA THR A 288 2.40 4.77 7.56
C THR A 288 2.09 4.97 9.04
N GLY A 289 3.07 5.33 9.86
CA GLY A 289 2.91 5.40 11.32
C GLY A 289 2.84 4.06 12.03
N LEU A 290 2.90 2.94 11.29
CA LEU A 290 2.85 1.60 11.85
C LEU A 290 4.22 1.13 12.32
N PRO A 291 4.32 0.51 13.50
CA PRO A 291 5.52 -0.21 13.91
C PRO A 291 5.91 -1.31 12.91
N PRO A 292 7.20 -1.42 12.54
CA PRO A 292 7.65 -2.40 11.55
C PRO A 292 7.28 -3.84 11.87
N PHE A 293 7.29 -4.23 13.15
CA PHE A 293 6.96 -5.59 13.57
C PHE A 293 5.51 -5.99 13.22
N LEU A 294 4.58 -5.05 13.20
CA LEU A 294 3.19 -5.32 12.77
C LEU A 294 3.11 -5.67 11.28
N LEU A 295 4.09 -5.25 10.49
CA LEU A 295 4.18 -5.56 9.06
C LEU A 295 5.07 -6.79 8.77
N GLY A 296 5.52 -7.49 9.84
CA GLY A 296 6.39 -8.66 9.70
C GLY A 296 7.84 -8.31 9.38
N LEU A 297 8.25 -7.06 9.59
CA LEU A 297 9.61 -6.61 9.36
C LEU A 297 10.41 -6.66 10.66
N SER A 298 11.41 -7.54 10.71
CA SER A 298 12.28 -7.74 11.88
C SER A 298 13.45 -6.76 11.90
N TRP A 299 13.16 -5.47 12.04
CA TRP A 299 14.21 -4.50 12.33
C TRP A 299 14.46 -4.50 13.84
N SER A 300 15.71 -4.41 14.24
CA SER A 300 16.12 -4.51 15.65
C SER A 300 15.42 -3.46 16.51
N THR A 301 14.37 -3.87 17.20
CA THR A 301 13.65 -3.05 18.17
C THR A 301 13.84 -3.66 19.56
N THR A 302 14.03 -2.82 20.56
CA THR A 302 14.01 -3.25 21.97
C THR A 302 12.56 -3.33 22.45
N GLU A 303 12.26 -4.17 23.44
CA GLU A 303 10.94 -4.30 24.04
C GLU A 303 10.36 -2.92 24.44
N ARG A 304 11.17 -2.07 25.07
CA ARG A 304 10.77 -0.71 25.45
C ARG A 304 10.37 0.16 24.26
N MET A 305 11.09 0.06 23.14
CA MET A 305 10.73 0.79 21.90
C MET A 305 9.41 0.28 21.33
N SER A 306 9.18 -1.03 21.36
CA SER A 306 7.92 -1.63 20.89
C SER A 306 6.71 -1.12 21.69
N THR A 307 6.83 -1.02 23.01
CA THR A 307 5.78 -0.47 23.86
C THR A 307 5.50 1.00 23.54
N GLN A 308 6.53 1.83 23.41
CA GLN A 308 6.35 3.24 23.04
C GLN A 308 5.74 3.42 21.65
N GLN A 309 6.10 2.58 20.70
CA GLN A 309 5.51 2.58 19.35
C GLN A 309 4.03 2.15 19.38
N ALA A 310 3.67 1.21 20.24
CA ALA A 310 2.28 0.79 20.45
C ALA A 310 1.42 1.94 21.02
N ASP A 311 1.93 2.71 21.99
CA ASP A 311 1.23 3.86 22.54
C ASP A 311 1.01 4.96 21.51
N LEU A 312 2.03 5.24 20.68
CA LEU A 312 1.91 6.21 19.58
C LEU A 312 0.86 5.75 18.55
N LEU A 313 0.89 4.48 18.16
CA LEU A 313 -0.09 3.92 17.24
C LEU A 313 -1.51 4.01 17.81
N THR A 314 -1.69 3.73 19.08
CA THR A 314 -2.98 3.88 19.76
C THR A 314 -3.52 5.31 19.62
N SER A 315 -2.66 6.31 19.79
CA SER A 315 -3.03 7.73 19.59
C SER A 315 -3.45 8.04 18.14
N GLU A 316 -2.74 7.49 17.16
CA GLU A 316 -3.08 7.64 15.72
C GLU A 316 -4.43 6.98 15.40
N LEU A 317 -4.69 5.77 15.91
CA LEU A 317 -5.96 5.08 15.71
C LEU A 317 -7.13 5.86 16.35
N TRP A 318 -6.93 6.46 17.53
CA TRP A 318 -7.93 7.34 18.13
C TRP A 318 -8.18 8.60 17.29
N ALA A 319 -7.16 9.18 16.68
CA ALA A 319 -7.32 10.30 15.76
C ALA A 319 -8.14 9.91 14.52
N LEU A 320 -7.88 8.72 13.96
CA LEU A 320 -8.62 8.19 12.82
C LEU A 320 -10.10 7.92 13.16
N ARG A 321 -10.38 7.34 14.33
CA ARG A 321 -11.74 7.12 14.86
C ARG A 321 -12.50 8.45 14.96
N ARG A 322 -11.89 9.47 15.58
CA ARG A 322 -12.49 10.81 15.68
C ARG A 322 -12.78 11.45 14.33
N THR A 323 -11.97 11.17 13.34
CA THR A 323 -12.20 11.66 11.97
C THR A 323 -13.41 11.00 11.32
N ALA A 324 -13.64 9.70 11.54
CA ALA A 324 -14.77 8.95 10.99
C ALA A 324 -16.07 9.12 11.80
N GLU A 325 -15.99 9.41 13.09
CA GLU A 325 -17.12 9.44 14.02
C GLU A 325 -18.29 10.34 13.59
N PRO A 326 -18.09 11.56 13.03
CA PRO A 326 -19.19 12.38 12.57
C PRO A 326 -20.08 11.69 11.51
N ALA A 327 -19.49 10.87 10.64
CA ALA A 327 -20.24 10.10 9.66
C ALA A 327 -21.06 8.99 10.34
N MET A 328 -20.47 8.28 11.32
CA MET A 328 -21.18 7.25 12.08
C MET A 328 -22.33 7.86 12.89
N ARG A 329 -22.09 9.01 13.55
CA ARG A 329 -23.14 9.76 14.24
C ARG A 329 -24.28 10.17 13.32
N LYS A 330 -23.99 10.61 12.11
CA LYS A 330 -24.99 10.98 11.10
C LYS A 330 -25.85 9.78 10.71
N ILE A 331 -25.27 8.60 10.53
CA ILE A 331 -26.00 7.35 10.23
C ILE A 331 -26.99 7.05 11.35
N CYS A 332 -26.50 6.95 12.58
CA CYS A 332 -27.32 6.61 13.74
C CYS A 332 -28.46 7.63 13.99
N ARG A 333 -28.12 8.92 13.92
CA ARG A 333 -29.11 10.00 14.09
C ARG A 333 -30.18 9.98 12.99
N THR A 334 -29.78 9.78 11.74
CA THR A 334 -30.77 9.71 10.63
C THR A 334 -31.68 8.53 10.78
N PHE A 335 -31.16 7.38 11.22
CA PHE A 335 -31.99 6.20 11.47
C PHE A 335 -33.01 6.44 12.58
N LEU A 336 -32.55 6.89 13.75
CA LEU A 336 -33.45 7.14 14.90
C LEU A 336 -34.50 8.22 14.58
N ALA A 337 -34.12 9.29 13.89
CA ALA A 337 -35.07 10.32 13.50
C ALA A 337 -36.14 9.81 12.53
N LEU A 338 -35.78 8.94 11.59
CA LEU A 338 -36.75 8.34 10.64
C LEU A 338 -37.67 7.30 11.33
N GLU A 339 -37.25 6.65 12.38
CA GLU A 339 -38.09 5.77 13.19
C GLU A 339 -38.88 6.55 14.26
N GLY A 340 -38.69 7.87 14.40
CA GLY A 340 -39.37 8.72 15.38
C GLY A 340 -38.92 8.51 16.82
N MET A 341 -37.69 8.04 17.01
CA MET A 341 -37.11 7.73 18.30
C MET A 341 -36.23 8.86 18.86
N ASP A 342 -35.85 8.76 20.14
CA ASP A 342 -34.88 9.69 20.77
C ASP A 342 -33.52 9.58 20.09
N ASP A 343 -33.00 10.69 19.59
CA ASP A 343 -31.71 10.77 18.87
C ASP A 343 -30.51 11.07 19.78
N ARG A 344 -30.69 10.99 21.08
CA ARG A 344 -29.64 11.17 22.08
C ARG A 344 -28.94 9.85 22.37
N PHE A 345 -27.69 9.76 21.91
CA PHE A 345 -26.85 8.57 22.09
C PHE A 345 -25.38 8.96 22.20
N GLU A 346 -24.60 8.02 22.70
CA GLU A 346 -23.12 8.09 22.73
C GLU A 346 -22.53 6.95 21.89
N ILE A 347 -21.43 7.24 21.21
CA ILE A 347 -20.65 6.23 20.50
C ILE A 347 -19.48 5.82 21.39
N GLU A 348 -19.39 4.54 21.66
CA GLU A 348 -18.27 3.92 22.37
C GLU A 348 -17.49 3.03 21.39
N TRP A 349 -16.25 3.37 21.17
CA TRP A 349 -15.37 2.57 20.34
C TRP A 349 -14.80 1.40 21.15
N ASP A 350 -14.61 0.27 20.47
CA ASP A 350 -13.96 -0.89 21.08
C ASP A 350 -12.56 -0.53 21.59
N ASP A 351 -12.10 -1.19 22.62
CA ASP A 351 -10.76 -0.95 23.15
C ASP A 351 -9.68 -1.32 22.14
N ILE A 352 -8.66 -0.46 22.01
CA ILE A 352 -7.49 -0.75 21.19
C ILE A 352 -6.49 -1.50 22.09
N SER A 353 -6.53 -2.83 22.02
CA SER A 353 -5.55 -3.66 22.72
C SER A 353 -4.45 -4.11 21.76
N LEU A 354 -3.25 -3.55 21.96
CA LEU A 354 -2.01 -3.98 21.30
C LEU A 354 -1.14 -4.80 22.26
N GLN A 355 -1.61 -4.97 23.50
CA GLN A 355 -0.92 -5.72 24.53
C GLN A 355 -1.26 -7.21 24.46
N ASP A 356 -0.33 -8.04 24.92
CA ASP A 356 -0.55 -9.47 25.05
C ASP A 356 -1.71 -9.72 26.05
N ILE A 357 -2.63 -10.61 25.71
CA ILE A 357 -3.80 -10.99 26.54
C ILE A 357 -3.39 -11.31 27.97
N THR A 358 -2.19 -11.84 28.17
CA THR A 358 -1.62 -12.11 29.50
C THR A 358 -1.34 -10.85 30.31
N GLN A 359 -0.83 -9.79 29.66
CA GLN A 359 -0.58 -8.50 30.33
C GLN A 359 -1.87 -7.78 30.66
N GLU A 360 -2.86 -7.87 29.78
CA GLU A 360 -4.19 -7.31 30.00
C GLU A 360 -4.91 -7.98 31.20
N ALA A 361 -4.86 -9.33 31.24
CA ALA A 361 -5.40 -10.08 32.38
C ALA A 361 -4.69 -9.75 33.68
N GLN A 362 -3.37 -9.53 33.68
CA GLN A 362 -2.61 -9.09 34.83
C GLN A 362 -3.00 -7.66 35.26
N ALA A 363 -3.17 -6.74 34.31
CA ALA A 363 -3.62 -5.38 34.60
C ALA A 363 -5.01 -5.38 35.26
N GLN A 364 -5.96 -6.14 34.69
CA GLN A 364 -7.29 -6.29 35.27
C GLN A 364 -7.25 -6.88 36.69
N LEU A 365 -6.39 -7.86 36.95
CA LEU A 365 -6.18 -8.42 38.27
C LEU A 365 -5.68 -7.35 39.27
N TYR A 366 -4.71 -6.53 38.88
CA TYR A 366 -4.18 -5.46 39.72
C TYR A 366 -5.22 -4.36 40.00
N TYR A 367 -6.06 -4.00 39.01
CA TYR A 367 -7.17 -3.07 39.22
C TYR A 367 -8.19 -3.62 40.21
N ALA A 368 -8.60 -4.87 40.07
CA ALA A 368 -9.52 -5.52 40.99
C ALA A 368 -8.96 -5.61 42.42
N GLN A 369 -7.65 -5.90 42.54
CA GLN A 369 -6.97 -5.88 43.85
C GLN A 369 -6.92 -4.48 44.46
N ALA A 370 -6.63 -3.45 43.65
CA ALA A 370 -6.61 -2.07 44.10
C ALA A 370 -8.00 -1.60 44.60
N GLU A 371 -9.07 -1.96 43.88
CA GLU A 371 -10.45 -1.69 44.32
C GLU A 371 -10.79 -2.38 45.62
N LYS A 372 -10.41 -3.65 45.78
CA LYS A 372 -10.60 -4.40 47.01
C LYS A 372 -9.89 -3.73 48.19
N TYR A 373 -8.65 -3.33 48.05
CA TYR A 373 -7.88 -2.63 49.07
C TYR A 373 -8.49 -1.27 49.41
N ARG A 374 -9.04 -0.53 48.46
CA ARG A 374 -9.75 0.73 48.71
C ARG A 374 -11.04 0.49 49.52
N ALA A 375 -11.82 -0.53 49.16
CA ALA A 375 -13.04 -0.89 49.89
C ALA A 375 -12.72 -1.34 51.33
N GLU A 376 -11.67 -2.16 51.54
CA GLU A 376 -11.23 -2.57 52.85
C GLU A 376 -10.69 -1.40 53.70
N ALA A 377 -10.07 -0.40 53.10
CA ALA A 377 -9.61 0.80 53.79
C ALA A 377 -10.79 1.66 54.24
N GLN A 378 -11.81 1.84 53.41
CA GLN A 378 -13.02 2.58 53.75
C GLN A 378 -13.83 1.90 54.88
N MET A 379 -13.91 0.57 54.87
CA MET A 379 -14.57 -0.17 55.95
C MET A 379 -13.83 -0.13 57.30
N LYS A 380 -12.57 0.28 57.35
CA LYS A 380 -11.79 0.44 58.60
C LYS A 380 -11.83 1.86 59.13
N GLU A 381 -12.29 2.83 58.35
CA GLU A 381 -12.48 4.23 58.75
C GLU A 381 -13.91 4.52 59.24
N GLU A 382 -14.87 3.63 59.00
CA GLU A 382 -16.18 3.58 59.68
C GLU A 382 -16.13 2.74 60.94
#